data_89a4bbd7e4fcda2854230f9e0383bd8a
#
_entry.id   89a4bbd7e4fcda2854230f9e0383bd8a
#
_cell.length_a   1.000
_cell.length_b   1.000
_cell.length_c   1.000
_cell.angle_alpha   90.00
_cell.angle_beta   90.00
_cell.angle_gamma   90.00
#
_symmetry.space_group_name_H-M   'P 1'
#
loop_
_entity.id
_entity.type
_entity.pdbx_description
1 polymer ?
#
loop_
_entity_poly.entity_id
_entity_poly.type
_entity_poly.pdbx_seq_one_letter_code
_entity_poly.pdbx_strand_id
1 'polypeptide(L)'
;MKKLLIAVVFLIVPVLGLADNHDTAVVEMWKCELKEGVEMEKVEANNKAWLAMTRKNAGSEDVNSYMLTTVVGDQTRFLFADAFPDMKAWAAAKSAEDSEEGAAIEAMFDELMECSDNRLYNSKMQ
;
A
#
# COMPACT_ATOMS: atom_id res chain seq x y z
N MET A 1 43.34 13.29 -51.12
CA MET A 1 42.03 13.04 -50.54
C MET A 1 42.21 12.87 -49.03
N LYS A 2 41.86 13.89 -48.26
CA LYS A 2 41.99 13.84 -46.80
C LYS A 2 40.71 13.22 -46.25
N LYS A 3 40.78 12.06 -45.66
CA LYS A 3 39.68 11.45 -44.94
C LYS A 3 39.58 12.09 -43.56
N LEU A 4 38.51 12.83 -43.35
CA LEU A 4 38.18 13.44 -42.06
C LEU A 4 37.53 12.36 -41.17
N LEU A 5 38.24 11.89 -40.15
CA LEU A 5 37.73 11.00 -39.10
C LEU A 5 37.00 11.87 -38.09
N ILE A 6 35.68 11.82 -38.11
CA ILE A 6 34.85 12.43 -37.07
C ILE A 6 34.79 11.43 -35.91
N ALA A 7 35.50 11.75 -34.85
CA ALA A 7 35.38 11.02 -33.59
C ALA A 7 34.09 11.49 -32.87
N VAL A 8 33.09 10.64 -32.86
CA VAL A 8 31.89 10.85 -32.06
C VAL A 8 32.25 10.50 -30.61
N VAL A 9 32.43 11.51 -29.80
CA VAL A 9 32.58 11.36 -28.34
C VAL A 9 31.21 11.13 -27.76
N PHE A 10 30.91 9.89 -27.41
CA PHE A 10 29.73 9.56 -26.56
C PHE A 10 30.00 10.08 -25.16
N LEU A 11 29.41 11.21 -24.81
CA LEU A 11 29.30 11.68 -23.43
C LEU A 11 28.31 10.74 -22.70
N ILE A 12 28.84 9.77 -21.96
CA ILE A 12 28.09 8.99 -20.97
C ILE A 12 27.86 9.95 -19.80
N VAL A 13 26.67 10.54 -19.76
CA VAL A 13 26.22 11.25 -18.58
C VAL A 13 25.82 10.16 -17.57
N PRO A 14 26.50 10.06 -16.41
CA PRO A 14 26.00 9.19 -15.36
C PRO A 14 24.67 9.77 -14.91
N VAL A 15 23.59 9.04 -15.17
CA VAL A 15 22.32 9.29 -14.49
C VAL A 15 22.60 8.96 -13.02
N LEU A 16 22.87 10.00 -12.23
CA LEU A 16 22.82 9.92 -10.78
C LEU A 16 21.37 9.54 -10.44
N GLY A 17 21.13 8.27 -10.23
CA GLY A 17 19.89 7.79 -9.65
C GLY A 17 19.73 8.54 -8.33
N LEU A 18 18.73 9.42 -8.27
CA LEU A 18 18.27 9.97 -7.03
C LEU A 18 17.82 8.76 -6.22
N ALA A 19 18.61 8.37 -5.22
CA ALA A 19 18.17 7.44 -4.20
C ALA A 19 16.98 8.10 -3.55
N ASP A 20 15.79 7.57 -3.82
CA ASP A 20 14.60 7.94 -3.08
C ASP A 20 14.89 7.60 -1.61
N ASN A 21 15.07 8.63 -0.80
CA ASN A 21 15.17 8.50 0.64
C ASN A 21 13.79 8.08 1.17
N HIS A 22 13.55 6.79 1.25
CA HIS A 22 12.36 6.21 1.88
C HIS A 22 12.41 6.29 3.41
N ASP A 23 12.99 7.36 3.96
CA ASP A 23 13.02 7.60 5.41
C ASP A 23 11.64 7.93 5.99
N THR A 24 10.66 8.21 5.12
CA THR A 24 9.29 8.51 5.53
C THR A 24 8.32 7.67 4.74
N ALA A 25 7.38 7.06 5.43
CA ALA A 25 6.23 6.36 4.85
C ALA A 25 4.93 6.99 5.35
N VAL A 26 3.87 6.85 4.58
CA VAL A 26 2.52 7.17 5.03
C VAL A 26 1.87 5.89 5.51
N VAL A 27 1.33 5.89 6.71
CA VAL A 27 0.68 4.71 7.31
C VAL A 27 -0.77 5.05 7.63
N GLU A 28 -1.70 4.33 7.03
CA GLU A 28 -3.12 4.40 7.36
C GLU A 28 -3.46 3.27 8.33
N MET A 29 -4.08 3.62 9.45
CA MET A 29 -4.48 2.64 10.45
C MET A 29 -5.99 2.60 10.57
N TRP A 30 -6.52 1.38 10.58
CA TRP A 30 -7.93 1.08 10.79
C TRP A 30 -8.10 0.21 12.02
N LYS A 31 -9.04 0.58 12.89
CA LYS A 31 -9.42 -0.23 14.04
C LYS A 31 -10.72 -0.95 13.73
N CYS A 32 -10.65 -2.27 13.68
CA CYS A 32 -11.74 -3.11 13.20
C CYS A 32 -12.11 -4.20 14.20
N GLU A 33 -13.33 -4.72 14.05
CA GLU A 33 -13.87 -5.84 14.82
C GLU A 33 -14.57 -6.81 13.86
N LEU A 34 -14.34 -8.11 14.03
CA LEU A 34 -15.03 -9.15 13.25
C LEU A 34 -16.52 -9.15 13.55
N LYS A 35 -17.35 -9.33 12.54
CA LYS A 35 -18.76 -9.64 12.73
C LYS A 35 -18.94 -11.05 13.29
N GLU A 36 -20.07 -11.26 13.92
CA GLU A 36 -20.40 -12.54 14.55
C GLU A 36 -20.30 -13.72 13.57
N GLY A 37 -19.57 -14.75 13.95
CA GLY A 37 -19.38 -15.97 13.14
C GLY A 37 -18.41 -15.82 11.97
N VAL A 38 -17.74 -14.69 11.84
CA VAL A 38 -16.71 -14.48 10.80
C VAL A 38 -15.35 -14.94 11.31
N GLU A 39 -14.64 -15.70 10.47
CA GLU A 39 -13.27 -16.14 10.71
C GLU A 39 -12.26 -15.15 10.11
N MET A 40 -11.17 -14.91 10.82
CA MET A 40 -10.12 -13.96 10.42
C MET A 40 -9.53 -14.27 9.03
N GLU A 41 -9.45 -15.55 8.69
CA GLU A 41 -8.92 -16.01 7.40
C GLU A 41 -9.67 -15.44 6.19
N LYS A 42 -10.96 -15.15 6.34
CA LYS A 42 -11.76 -14.50 5.28
C LYS A 42 -11.36 -13.05 5.10
N VAL A 43 -11.09 -12.34 6.20
CA VAL A 43 -10.59 -10.97 6.17
C VAL A 43 -9.20 -10.93 5.56
N GLU A 44 -8.31 -11.85 5.93
CA GLU A 44 -6.97 -11.97 5.35
C GLU A 44 -7.01 -12.21 3.84
N ALA A 45 -7.90 -13.10 3.39
CA ALA A 45 -8.04 -13.40 1.96
C ALA A 45 -8.52 -12.15 1.17
N ASN A 46 -9.49 -11.41 1.70
CA ASN A 46 -9.97 -10.18 1.07
C ASN A 46 -8.91 -9.07 1.10
N ASN A 47 -8.13 -8.97 2.18
CA ASN A 47 -7.02 -8.02 2.28
C ASN A 47 -5.90 -8.30 1.27
N LYS A 48 -5.65 -9.56 0.96
CA LYS A 48 -4.70 -9.91 -0.13
C LYS A 48 -5.18 -9.41 -1.49
N ALA A 49 -6.48 -9.50 -1.77
CA ALA A 49 -7.07 -8.95 -2.99
C ALA A 49 -6.96 -7.41 -3.02
N TRP A 50 -7.26 -6.75 -1.91
CA TRP A 50 -7.09 -5.30 -1.77
C TRP A 50 -5.64 -4.87 -1.99
N LEU A 51 -4.67 -5.55 -1.40
CA LEU A 51 -3.25 -5.24 -1.53
C LEU A 51 -2.76 -5.41 -2.98
N ALA A 52 -3.20 -6.47 -3.66
CA ALA A 52 -2.85 -6.69 -5.07
C ALA A 52 -3.41 -5.58 -5.97
N MET A 53 -4.68 -5.20 -5.80
CA MET A 53 -5.31 -4.09 -6.50
C MET A 53 -4.57 -2.77 -6.23
N THR A 54 -4.28 -2.50 -4.97
CA THR A 54 -3.62 -1.25 -4.54
C THR A 54 -2.21 -1.13 -5.13
N ARG A 55 -1.39 -2.17 -5.08
CA ARG A 55 -0.05 -2.19 -5.69
C ARG A 55 -0.10 -1.93 -7.19
N LYS A 56 -1.01 -2.57 -7.88
CA LYS A 56 -1.24 -2.37 -9.32
C LYS A 56 -1.58 -0.91 -9.64
N ASN A 57 -2.50 -0.30 -8.90
CA ASN A 57 -2.95 1.07 -9.15
C ASN A 57 -1.94 2.13 -8.70
N ALA A 58 -1.21 1.88 -7.62
CA ALA A 58 -0.12 2.75 -7.17
C ALA A 58 1.14 2.63 -8.03
N GLY A 59 1.26 1.55 -8.81
CA GLY A 59 2.46 1.24 -9.57
C GLY A 59 3.68 0.98 -8.68
N SER A 60 3.45 0.42 -7.47
CA SER A 60 4.50 0.21 -6.47
C SER A 60 4.26 -1.08 -5.68
N GLU A 61 5.30 -1.91 -5.62
CA GLU A 61 5.32 -3.09 -4.75
C GLU A 61 5.64 -2.74 -3.28
N ASP A 62 6.01 -1.49 -3.00
CA ASP A 62 6.35 -1.01 -1.65
C ASP A 62 5.12 -0.66 -0.80
N VAL A 63 3.92 -0.87 -1.33
CA VAL A 63 2.70 -0.84 -0.51
C VAL A 63 2.62 -2.13 0.29
N ASN A 64 2.46 -2.01 1.60
CA ASN A 64 2.37 -3.15 2.51
C ASN A 64 1.15 -3.00 3.43
N SER A 65 0.51 -4.11 3.74
CA SER A 65 -0.59 -4.16 4.69
C SER A 65 -0.25 -5.13 5.80
N TYR A 66 -0.35 -4.66 7.03
CA TYR A 66 -0.14 -5.44 8.23
C TYR A 66 -1.46 -5.60 8.98
N MET A 67 -1.79 -6.82 9.35
CA MET A 67 -2.90 -7.09 10.26
C MET A 67 -2.33 -7.36 11.65
N LEU A 68 -2.65 -6.49 12.60
CA LEU A 68 -2.22 -6.59 13.99
C LEU A 68 -3.35 -7.25 14.79
N THR A 69 -3.21 -8.55 14.99
CA THR A 69 -4.21 -9.34 15.71
C THR A 69 -3.87 -9.42 17.20
N THR A 70 -4.91 -9.48 18.03
CA THR A 70 -4.75 -9.58 19.48
C THR A 70 -4.24 -10.95 19.89
N VAL A 71 -3.12 -11.00 20.60
CA VAL A 71 -2.57 -12.23 21.19
C VAL A 71 -3.13 -12.48 22.60
N VAL A 72 -3.33 -11.39 23.35
CA VAL A 72 -3.90 -11.44 24.71
C VAL A 72 -5.05 -10.45 24.80
N GLY A 73 -6.24 -10.92 25.16
CA GLY A 73 -7.44 -10.10 25.25
C GLY A 73 -8.50 -10.49 24.23
N ASP A 74 -9.31 -9.52 23.80
CA ASP A 74 -10.39 -9.73 22.84
C ASP A 74 -9.85 -9.99 21.44
N GLN A 75 -9.95 -11.22 20.96
CA GLN A 75 -9.44 -11.68 19.67
C GLN A 75 -10.36 -11.32 18.48
N THR A 76 -11.55 -10.75 18.73
CA THR A 76 -12.40 -10.24 17.65
C THR A 76 -11.95 -8.87 17.14
N ARG A 77 -11.08 -8.18 17.90
CA ARG A 77 -10.54 -6.87 17.55
C ARG A 77 -9.15 -6.96 16.97
N PHE A 78 -8.92 -6.17 15.95
CA PHE A 78 -7.64 -6.11 15.24
C PHE A 78 -7.43 -4.74 14.60
N LEU A 79 -6.23 -4.51 14.10
CA LEU A 79 -5.88 -3.30 13.38
C LEU A 79 -5.34 -3.68 11.99
N PHE A 80 -5.69 -2.88 10.98
CA PHE A 80 -4.87 -2.77 9.79
C PHE A 80 -3.86 -1.64 9.96
N ALA A 81 -2.66 -1.83 9.47
CA ALA A 81 -1.65 -0.81 9.29
C ALA A 81 -1.15 -0.89 7.85
N ASP A 82 -1.69 -0.04 7.00
CA ASP A 82 -1.40 0.00 5.57
C ASP A 82 -0.34 1.05 5.30
N ALA A 83 0.86 0.59 4.91
CA ALA A 83 2.00 1.44 4.67
C ALA A 83 2.18 1.72 3.18
N PHE A 84 2.33 2.99 2.85
CA PHE A 84 2.54 3.50 1.49
C PHE A 84 3.89 4.23 1.41
N PRO A 85 4.62 4.13 0.30
CA PRO A 85 5.91 4.82 0.15
C PRO A 85 5.76 6.35 0.23
N ASP A 86 4.63 6.89 -0.19
CA ASP A 86 4.33 8.32 -0.18
C ASP A 86 2.81 8.62 -0.26
N MET A 87 2.46 9.90 -0.16
CA MET A 87 1.07 10.36 -0.26
C MET A 87 0.45 10.13 -1.65
N LYS A 88 1.25 10.07 -2.70
CA LYS A 88 0.77 9.81 -4.06
C LYS A 88 0.29 8.36 -4.18
N ALA A 89 1.05 7.41 -3.64
CA ALA A 89 0.66 6.00 -3.60
C ALA A 89 -0.62 5.79 -2.76
N TRP A 90 -0.72 6.47 -1.61
CA TRP A 90 -1.94 6.45 -0.80
C TRP A 90 -3.15 7.01 -1.57
N ALA A 91 -3.02 8.16 -2.23
CA ALA A 91 -4.09 8.75 -3.02
C ALA A 91 -4.52 7.84 -4.19
N ALA A 92 -3.57 7.16 -4.84
CA ALA A 92 -3.86 6.19 -5.88
C ALA A 92 -4.64 4.98 -5.34
N ALA A 93 -4.30 4.50 -4.14
CA ALA A 93 -5.05 3.45 -3.45
C ALA A 93 -6.50 3.86 -3.20
N LYS A 94 -6.71 5.06 -2.65
CA LYS A 94 -8.06 5.60 -2.40
C LYS A 94 -8.89 5.74 -3.68
N SER A 95 -8.28 6.18 -4.77
CA SER A 95 -8.94 6.24 -6.07
C SER A 95 -9.31 4.86 -6.62
N ALA A 96 -8.49 3.85 -6.35
CA ALA A 96 -8.75 2.47 -6.78
C ALA A 96 -9.94 1.84 -6.03
N GLU A 97 -10.20 2.24 -4.80
CA GLU A 97 -11.37 1.81 -4.01
C GLU A 97 -12.69 2.21 -4.68
N ASP A 98 -12.73 3.31 -5.43
CA ASP A 98 -13.89 3.77 -6.20
C ASP A 98 -14.11 3.01 -7.53
N SER A 99 -13.19 2.14 -7.93
CA SER A 99 -13.34 1.28 -9.10
C SER A 99 -14.35 0.15 -8.85
N GLU A 100 -14.81 -0.52 -9.92
CA GLU A 100 -15.68 -1.69 -9.78
C GLU A 100 -15.03 -2.80 -8.95
N GLU A 101 -13.72 -3.08 -9.18
CA GLU A 101 -12.94 -4.03 -8.40
C GLU A 101 -12.82 -3.59 -6.94
N GLY A 102 -12.49 -2.32 -6.68
CA GLY A 102 -12.38 -1.74 -5.35
C GLY A 102 -13.69 -1.79 -4.58
N ALA A 103 -14.79 -1.38 -5.21
CA ALA A 103 -16.12 -1.41 -4.60
C ALA A 103 -16.55 -2.84 -4.20
N ALA A 104 -16.20 -3.86 -4.99
CA ALA A 104 -16.48 -5.25 -4.65
C ALA A 104 -15.67 -5.74 -3.44
N ILE A 105 -14.40 -5.32 -3.34
CA ILE A 105 -13.52 -5.62 -2.19
C ILE A 105 -14.03 -4.93 -0.93
N GLU A 106 -14.40 -3.65 -1.01
CA GLU A 106 -14.97 -2.89 0.12
C GLU A 106 -16.29 -3.49 0.59
N ALA A 107 -17.18 -3.86 -0.32
CA ALA A 107 -18.44 -4.53 0.03
C ALA A 107 -18.21 -5.86 0.77
N MET A 108 -17.16 -6.61 0.41
CA MET A 108 -16.77 -7.83 1.11
C MET A 108 -16.25 -7.51 2.53
N PHE A 109 -15.44 -6.47 2.70
CA PHE A 109 -15.01 -6.04 4.02
C PHE A 109 -16.20 -5.65 4.89
N ASP A 110 -17.17 -4.92 4.36
CA ASP A 110 -18.39 -4.54 5.07
C ASP A 110 -19.22 -5.75 5.53
N GLU A 111 -19.17 -6.87 4.82
CA GLU A 111 -19.82 -8.12 5.24
C GLU A 111 -19.07 -8.83 6.37
N LEU A 112 -17.74 -8.68 6.42
CA LEU A 112 -16.86 -9.43 7.33
C LEU A 112 -16.58 -8.72 8.66
N MET A 113 -16.52 -7.39 8.65
CA MET A 113 -16.06 -6.60 9.79
C MET A 113 -16.71 -5.22 9.87
N GLU A 114 -16.53 -4.57 10.99
CA GLU A 114 -16.85 -3.17 11.20
C GLU A 114 -15.59 -2.42 11.68
N CYS A 115 -15.28 -1.29 11.04
CA CYS A 115 -14.16 -0.45 11.43
C CYS A 115 -14.66 0.86 12.06
N SER A 116 -14.14 1.22 13.23
CA SER A 116 -14.64 2.31 14.07
C SER A 116 -13.73 3.54 14.10
N ASP A 117 -12.48 3.42 13.67
CA ASP A 117 -11.51 4.51 13.70
C ASP A 117 -10.55 4.36 12.52
N ASN A 118 -10.24 5.49 11.89
CA ASN A 118 -9.27 5.59 10.80
C ASN A 118 -8.34 6.75 11.05
N ARG A 119 -7.05 6.52 10.92
CA ARG A 119 -6.02 7.55 11.09
C ARG A 119 -4.92 7.41 10.08
N LEU A 120 -4.45 8.54 9.57
CA LEU A 120 -3.33 8.64 8.66
C LEU A 120 -2.13 9.27 9.37
N TYR A 121 -0.98 8.60 9.30
CA TYR A 121 0.25 9.01 9.97
C TYR A 121 1.38 9.20 8.96
N ASN A 122 2.26 10.17 9.25
CA ASN A 122 3.60 10.15 8.69
C ASN A 122 4.49 9.29 9.60
N SER A 123 5.09 8.26 9.04
CA SER A 123 6.08 7.43 9.72
C SER A 123 7.47 7.86 9.32
N LYS A 124 8.36 8.03 10.28
CA LYS A 124 9.77 8.36 10.06
C LYS A 124 10.65 7.41 10.84
N MET A 125 11.60 6.80 10.14
CA MET A 125 12.63 6.02 10.80
C MET A 125 13.60 6.95 11.58
N GLN A 126 13.98 6.54 12.79
CA GLN A 126 14.89 7.31 13.65
C GLN A 126 16.29 6.68 13.67
#